data_ef033ea83e1a029caa8b0285c022b8ac
#
_entry.id   ef033ea83e1a029caa8b0285c022b8ac
#
_cell.length_a   1.000
_cell.length_b   1.000
_cell.length_c   1.000
_cell.angle_alpha   90.00
_cell.angle_beta   90.00
_cell.angle_gamma   90.00
#
_symmetry.space_group_name_H-M   'P 1'
#
loop_
_entity.id
_entity.type
_entity.pdbx_description
1 polymer ?
#
loop_
_entity_poly.entity_id
_entity_poly.type
_entity_poly.pdbx_seq_one_letter_code
_entity_poly.pdbx_strand_id
1 'polypeptide(L)'
;MSEQKKYVPYVSAETSLVEFTIRGLIIGLILAVVLGAANAYLGLKAGMTIAATYPAAVLGMAILKVFKGNILEENFVRTVGSIGESVAAGAIFTLPAFFIAGIWDPKNISAANYITATVILIAGGVLGIMFVALLRRVMVEDKDLLFPESTAAAEIHKSGQGGGG
;
A
#
# COMPACT_ATOMS: atom_id res chain seq x y z
N MET A 1 37.12 -2.92 -0.67
CA MET A 1 36.04 -3.26 0.28
C MET A 1 35.42 -1.93 0.68
N SER A 2 34.27 -1.58 0.08
CA SER A 2 33.54 -0.37 0.45
C SER A 2 33.00 -0.56 1.86
N GLU A 3 33.31 0.38 2.77
CA GLU A 3 32.63 0.44 4.07
C GLU A 3 31.12 0.51 3.82
N GLN A 4 30.41 -0.56 4.15
CA GLN A 4 28.96 -0.55 4.16
C GLN A 4 28.52 0.51 5.15
N LYS A 5 28.10 1.68 4.66
CA LYS A 5 27.50 2.73 5.49
C LYS A 5 26.30 2.13 6.22
N LYS A 6 26.43 1.93 7.52
CA LYS A 6 25.41 1.35 8.37
C LYS A 6 24.07 2.11 8.17
N TYR A 7 23.00 1.38 7.93
CA TYR A 7 21.66 1.95 7.85
C TYR A 7 21.30 2.62 9.19
N VAL A 8 20.90 3.88 9.13
CA VAL A 8 20.43 4.65 10.29
C VAL A 8 18.97 4.96 10.05
N PRO A 9 18.03 4.39 10.82
CA PRO A 9 16.62 4.70 10.69
C PRO A 9 16.32 6.15 11.12
N TYR A 10 15.31 6.77 10.50
CA TYR A 10 14.87 8.14 10.84
C TYR A 10 14.32 8.21 12.29
N VAL A 11 13.53 7.21 12.68
CA VAL A 11 13.08 7.04 14.06
C VAL A 11 14.02 6.05 14.74
N SER A 12 14.68 6.46 15.83
CA SER A 12 15.59 5.59 16.56
C SER A 12 14.87 4.35 17.09
N ALA A 13 15.58 3.20 17.10
CA ALA A 13 15.06 1.95 17.66
C ALA A 13 14.75 2.04 19.16
N GLU A 14 15.32 3.03 19.85
CA GLU A 14 15.09 3.29 21.27
C GLU A 14 13.82 4.11 21.52
N THR A 15 13.23 4.69 20.47
CA THR A 15 12.04 5.53 20.56
C THR A 15 10.80 4.65 20.64
N SER A 16 10.05 4.76 21.74
CA SER A 16 8.78 4.04 21.95
C SER A 16 7.60 4.87 21.43
N LEU A 17 7.34 4.81 20.13
CA LEU A 17 6.14 5.38 19.50
C LEU A 17 5.18 4.26 19.11
N VAL A 18 3.88 4.51 19.28
CA VAL A 18 2.84 3.55 18.87
C VAL A 18 2.71 3.62 17.35
N GLU A 19 3.02 2.53 16.66
CA GLU A 19 2.90 2.40 15.22
C GLU A 19 1.51 1.86 14.83
N PHE A 20 1.11 0.76 15.46
CA PHE A 20 -0.17 0.10 15.21
C PHE A 20 -1.24 0.62 16.15
N THR A 21 -2.29 1.23 15.59
CA THR A 21 -3.49 1.65 16.33
C THR A 21 -4.74 1.16 15.60
N ILE A 22 -5.80 0.87 16.37
CA ILE A 22 -7.09 0.46 15.78
C ILE A 22 -7.67 1.58 14.92
N ARG A 23 -7.54 2.84 15.33
CA ARG A 23 -7.98 3.98 14.53
C ARG A 23 -7.19 4.09 13.22
N GLY A 24 -5.87 3.90 13.28
CA GLY A 24 -5.01 3.86 12.09
C GLY A 24 -5.39 2.75 11.14
N LEU A 25 -5.69 1.55 11.66
CA LEU A 25 -6.18 0.43 10.86
C LEU A 25 -7.50 0.75 10.16
N ILE A 26 -8.48 1.32 10.87
CA ILE A 26 -9.78 1.68 10.30
C ILE A 26 -9.62 2.74 9.20
N ILE A 27 -8.85 3.80 9.48
CA ILE A 27 -8.58 4.87 8.48
C ILE A 27 -7.89 4.26 7.26
N GLY A 28 -6.85 3.45 7.47
CA GLY A 28 -6.12 2.79 6.39
C GLY A 28 -7.01 1.88 5.54
N LEU A 29 -7.90 1.08 6.16
CA LEU A 29 -8.85 0.23 5.45
C LEU A 29 -9.86 1.03 4.63
N ILE A 30 -10.37 2.14 5.16
CA ILE A 30 -11.27 3.03 4.41
C ILE A 30 -10.54 3.60 3.19
N LEU A 31 -9.31 4.09 3.38
CA LEU A 31 -8.48 4.58 2.27
C LEU A 31 -8.17 3.47 1.26
N ALA A 32 -7.88 2.24 1.71
CA ALA A 32 -7.64 1.11 0.82
C ALA A 32 -8.85 0.82 -0.09
N VAL A 33 -10.07 0.84 0.46
CA VAL A 33 -11.29 0.64 -0.33
C VAL A 33 -11.49 1.79 -1.32
N VAL A 34 -11.36 3.04 -0.89
CA VAL A 34 -11.59 4.21 -1.74
C VAL A 34 -10.54 4.30 -2.85
N LEU A 35 -9.25 4.18 -2.50
CA LEU A 35 -8.16 4.28 -3.48
C LEU A 35 -8.11 3.05 -4.40
N GLY A 36 -8.43 1.86 -3.88
CA GLY A 36 -8.54 0.65 -4.66
C GLY A 36 -9.69 0.74 -5.69
N ALA A 37 -10.85 1.23 -5.29
CA ALA A 37 -11.99 1.44 -6.19
C ALA A 37 -11.65 2.48 -7.27
N ALA A 38 -11.00 3.58 -6.91
CA ALA A 38 -10.55 4.60 -7.86
C ALA A 38 -9.56 4.02 -8.87
N ASN A 39 -8.58 3.22 -8.41
CA ASN A 39 -7.62 2.55 -9.29
C ASN A 39 -8.29 1.49 -10.18
N ALA A 40 -9.22 0.71 -9.64
CA ALA A 40 -9.97 -0.26 -10.44
C ALA A 40 -10.74 0.43 -11.57
N TYR A 41 -11.43 1.53 -11.27
CA TYR A 41 -12.13 2.32 -12.27
C TYR A 41 -11.19 2.87 -13.34
N LEU A 42 -10.08 3.49 -12.92
CA LEU A 42 -9.10 4.07 -13.82
C LEU A 42 -8.43 3.00 -14.69
N GLY A 43 -8.05 1.88 -14.10
CA GLY A 43 -7.40 0.77 -14.80
C GLY A 43 -8.29 0.15 -15.85
N LEU A 44 -9.57 -0.07 -15.55
CA LEU A 44 -10.52 -0.60 -16.53
C LEU A 44 -10.87 0.41 -17.63
N LYS A 45 -10.87 1.71 -17.33
CA LYS A 45 -11.22 2.75 -18.29
C LYS A 45 -10.06 3.24 -19.14
N ALA A 46 -8.88 3.41 -18.53
CA ALA A 46 -7.72 4.02 -19.16
C ALA A 46 -6.55 3.03 -19.39
N GLY A 47 -6.66 1.79 -18.89
CA GLY A 47 -5.61 0.79 -19.02
C GLY A 47 -4.37 1.05 -18.17
N MET A 48 -4.47 1.94 -17.17
CA MET A 48 -3.35 2.30 -16.29
C MET A 48 -3.79 2.42 -14.85
N THR A 49 -2.85 2.25 -13.94
CA THR A 49 -3.03 2.49 -12.49
C THR A 49 -2.17 3.65 -12.05
N ILE A 50 -2.54 4.27 -10.93
CA ILE A 50 -1.78 5.33 -10.30
C ILE A 50 -1.27 4.85 -8.94
N ALA A 51 -0.08 5.32 -8.54
CA ALA A 51 0.47 5.02 -7.22
C ALA A 51 -0.37 5.69 -6.13
N ALA A 52 -1.12 4.88 -5.37
CA ALA A 52 -1.94 5.37 -4.28
C ALA A 52 -1.13 5.70 -3.02
N THR A 53 0.15 5.41 -3.00
CA THR A 53 1.08 5.70 -1.90
C THR A 53 1.05 7.18 -1.52
N TYR A 54 1.09 8.09 -2.49
CA TYR A 54 1.09 9.54 -2.22
C TYR A 54 -0.26 10.06 -1.71
N PRO A 55 -1.38 9.78 -2.37
CA PRO A 55 -2.69 10.14 -1.82
C PRO A 55 -2.94 9.55 -0.43
N ALA A 56 -2.54 8.29 -0.20
CA ALA A 56 -2.68 7.65 1.10
C ALA A 56 -1.81 8.34 2.17
N ALA A 57 -0.59 8.77 1.83
CA ALA A 57 0.28 9.52 2.74
C ALA A 57 -0.35 10.85 3.13
N VAL A 58 -0.76 11.66 2.14
CA VAL A 58 -1.32 12.98 2.38
C VAL A 58 -2.65 12.92 3.14
N LEU A 59 -3.56 12.06 2.71
CA LEU A 59 -4.87 11.91 3.36
C LEU A 59 -4.73 11.30 4.76
N GLY A 60 -3.89 10.28 4.92
CA GLY A 60 -3.62 9.66 6.22
C GLY A 60 -3.05 10.66 7.22
N MET A 61 -2.04 11.43 6.80
CA MET A 61 -1.44 12.49 7.60
C MET A 61 -2.47 13.58 7.95
N ALA A 62 -3.26 14.06 6.98
CA ALA A 62 -4.26 15.10 7.22
C ALA A 62 -5.32 14.66 8.23
N ILE A 63 -5.81 13.42 8.12
CA ILE A 63 -6.80 12.86 9.06
C ILE A 63 -6.16 12.67 10.43
N LEU A 64 -4.98 12.05 10.51
CA LEU A 64 -4.32 11.79 11.79
C LEU A 64 -3.83 13.04 12.50
N LYS A 65 -3.55 14.12 11.79
CA LYS A 65 -3.21 15.41 12.40
C LYS A 65 -4.33 15.93 13.32
N VAL A 66 -5.60 15.72 12.95
CA VAL A 66 -6.76 16.05 13.80
C VAL A 66 -6.75 15.24 15.10
N PHE A 67 -6.27 14.01 15.03
CA PHE A 67 -6.20 13.08 16.16
C PHE A 67 -4.84 13.04 16.87
N LYS A 68 -3.95 13.99 16.57
CA LYS A 68 -2.58 14.05 17.10
C LYS A 68 -1.81 12.73 16.91
N GLY A 69 -1.89 12.16 15.70
CA GLY A 69 -1.12 10.99 15.31
C GLY A 69 0.38 11.27 15.26
N ASN A 70 1.18 10.22 15.34
CA ASN A 70 2.62 10.29 15.18
C ASN A 70 3.06 9.78 13.80
N ILE A 71 4.31 10.04 13.42
CA ILE A 71 4.84 9.70 12.09
C ILE A 71 4.78 8.19 11.77
N LEU A 72 4.91 7.31 12.77
CA LEU A 72 4.83 5.86 12.56
C LEU A 72 3.39 5.44 12.29
N GLU A 73 2.43 6.01 13.00
CA GLU A 73 1.00 5.79 12.76
C GLU A 73 0.59 6.31 11.37
N GLU A 74 1.09 7.48 10.96
CA GLU A 74 0.85 8.01 9.61
C GLU A 74 1.41 7.08 8.53
N ASN A 75 2.63 6.58 8.72
CA ASN A 75 3.24 5.61 7.81
C ASN A 75 2.46 4.28 7.76
N PHE A 76 1.94 3.83 8.90
CA PHE A 76 1.08 2.66 8.97
C PHE A 76 -0.22 2.86 8.16
N VAL A 77 -0.92 4.00 8.36
CA VAL A 77 -2.14 4.34 7.60
C VAL A 77 -1.86 4.41 6.10
N ARG A 78 -0.75 5.05 5.70
CA ARG A 78 -0.31 5.09 4.30
C ARG A 78 -0.12 3.68 3.74
N THR A 79 0.58 2.84 4.49
CA THR A 79 0.87 1.47 4.05
C THR A 79 -0.39 0.66 3.86
N VAL A 80 -1.32 0.67 4.83
CA VAL A 80 -2.61 -0.01 4.72
C VAL A 80 -3.44 0.57 3.58
N GLY A 81 -3.49 1.90 3.46
CA GLY A 81 -4.24 2.60 2.41
C GLY A 81 -3.76 2.28 0.99
N SER A 82 -2.46 2.14 0.79
CA SER A 82 -1.89 1.82 -0.52
C SER A 82 -2.07 0.35 -0.94
N ILE A 83 -2.37 -0.57 -0.02
CA ILE A 83 -2.65 -1.98 -0.36
C ILE A 83 -3.84 -2.09 -1.32
N GLY A 84 -4.85 -1.23 -1.16
CA GLY A 84 -6.03 -1.24 -2.04
C GLY A 84 -5.69 -1.07 -3.51
N GLU A 85 -4.76 -0.18 -3.83
CA GLU A 85 -4.23 0.00 -5.19
C GLU A 85 -3.54 -1.26 -5.69
N SER A 86 -2.65 -1.85 -4.90
CA SER A 86 -1.90 -3.04 -5.30
C SER A 86 -2.81 -4.24 -5.58
N VAL A 87 -3.85 -4.43 -4.74
CA VAL A 87 -4.87 -5.46 -4.97
C VAL A 87 -5.68 -5.16 -6.23
N ALA A 88 -6.12 -3.91 -6.41
CA ALA A 88 -6.87 -3.49 -7.59
C ALA A 88 -6.03 -3.68 -8.86
N ALA A 89 -4.76 -3.29 -8.87
CA ALA A 89 -3.86 -3.47 -10.01
C ALA A 89 -3.72 -4.96 -10.38
N GLY A 90 -3.53 -5.84 -9.40
CA GLY A 90 -3.52 -7.27 -9.64
C GLY A 90 -4.83 -7.78 -10.23
N ALA A 91 -5.98 -7.36 -9.69
CA ALA A 91 -7.30 -7.81 -10.11
C ALA A 91 -7.65 -7.37 -11.55
N ILE A 92 -7.45 -6.09 -11.89
CA ILE A 92 -7.88 -5.54 -13.19
C ILE A 92 -7.09 -6.08 -14.38
N PHE A 93 -5.85 -6.55 -14.16
CA PHE A 93 -5.05 -7.15 -15.23
C PHE A 93 -5.19 -8.66 -15.32
N THR A 94 -5.68 -9.33 -14.28
CA THR A 94 -5.81 -10.80 -14.25
C THR A 94 -7.25 -11.28 -14.42
N LEU A 95 -8.21 -10.68 -13.73
CA LEU A 95 -9.60 -11.15 -13.77
C LEU A 95 -10.27 -11.03 -15.15
N PRO A 96 -10.00 -10.02 -15.98
CA PRO A 96 -10.55 -9.96 -17.34
C PRO A 96 -10.17 -11.16 -18.23
N ALA A 97 -9.05 -11.83 -17.94
CA ALA A 97 -8.65 -13.04 -18.67
C ALA A 97 -9.69 -14.17 -18.56
N PHE A 98 -10.39 -14.30 -17.44
CA PHE A 98 -11.45 -15.31 -17.28
C PHE A 98 -12.64 -15.07 -18.20
N PHE A 99 -12.96 -13.80 -18.47
CA PHE A 99 -14.01 -13.42 -19.41
C PHE A 99 -13.56 -13.63 -20.87
N ILE A 100 -12.32 -13.25 -21.18
CA ILE A 100 -11.74 -13.40 -22.51
C ILE A 100 -11.59 -14.89 -22.88
N ALA A 101 -11.21 -15.71 -21.92
CA ALA A 101 -11.09 -17.18 -22.07
C ALA A 101 -12.46 -17.88 -22.13
N GLY A 102 -13.57 -17.16 -21.94
CA GLY A 102 -14.91 -17.73 -21.95
C GLY A 102 -15.26 -18.59 -20.72
N ILE A 103 -14.43 -18.53 -19.67
CA ILE A 103 -14.65 -19.27 -18.41
C ILE A 103 -15.78 -18.61 -17.60
N TRP A 104 -15.84 -17.28 -17.61
CA TRP A 104 -16.90 -16.50 -16.97
C TRP A 104 -17.74 -15.78 -18.02
N ASP A 105 -19.06 -15.90 -17.88
CA ASP A 105 -20.03 -15.18 -18.75
C ASP A 105 -20.25 -13.76 -18.19
N PRO A 106 -19.92 -12.68 -18.96
CA PRO A 106 -20.14 -11.30 -18.52
C PRO A 106 -21.62 -10.99 -18.24
N LYS A 107 -22.56 -11.74 -18.85
CA LYS A 107 -24.00 -11.56 -18.68
C LYS A 107 -24.54 -12.29 -17.47
N ASN A 108 -23.82 -13.26 -16.95
CA ASN A 108 -24.26 -14.11 -15.84
C ASN A 108 -23.13 -14.30 -14.80
N ILE A 109 -22.75 -13.22 -14.15
CA ILE A 109 -21.76 -13.24 -13.07
C ILE A 109 -22.42 -13.79 -11.81
N SER A 110 -22.01 -14.98 -11.40
CA SER A 110 -22.55 -15.67 -10.22
C SER A 110 -21.78 -15.29 -8.94
N ALA A 111 -22.38 -15.56 -7.77
CA ALA A 111 -21.69 -15.45 -6.49
C ALA A 111 -20.42 -16.31 -6.42
N ALA A 112 -20.40 -17.46 -7.09
CA ALA A 112 -19.24 -18.31 -7.18
C ALA A 112 -18.04 -17.62 -7.86
N ASN A 113 -18.28 -16.80 -8.87
CA ASN A 113 -17.22 -16.04 -9.55
C ASN A 113 -16.57 -15.03 -8.60
N TYR A 114 -17.36 -14.32 -7.77
CA TYR A 114 -16.84 -13.41 -6.75
C TYR A 114 -16.03 -14.15 -5.68
N ILE A 115 -16.52 -15.30 -5.21
CA ILE A 115 -15.80 -16.11 -4.22
C ILE A 115 -14.48 -16.60 -4.82
N THR A 116 -14.49 -17.09 -6.05
CA THR A 116 -13.28 -17.54 -6.74
C THR A 116 -12.26 -16.41 -6.89
N ALA A 117 -12.70 -15.22 -7.34
CA ALA A 117 -11.84 -14.05 -7.44
C ALA A 117 -11.24 -13.68 -6.07
N THR A 118 -12.07 -13.67 -5.03
CA THR A 118 -11.64 -13.34 -3.66
C THR A 118 -10.59 -14.33 -3.16
N VAL A 119 -10.81 -15.63 -3.35
CA VAL A 119 -9.86 -16.67 -2.93
C VAL A 119 -8.52 -16.54 -3.67
N ILE A 120 -8.55 -16.27 -4.98
CA ILE A 120 -7.33 -16.03 -5.78
C ILE A 120 -6.57 -14.81 -5.25
N LEU A 121 -7.27 -13.70 -4.98
CA LEU A 121 -6.65 -12.48 -4.47
C LEU A 121 -6.07 -12.66 -3.06
N ILE A 122 -6.77 -13.39 -2.19
CA ILE A 122 -6.25 -13.73 -0.85
C ILE A 122 -5.00 -14.61 -0.97
N ALA A 123 -5.02 -15.64 -1.79
CA ALA A 123 -3.87 -16.51 -1.99
C ALA A 123 -2.66 -15.73 -2.53
N GLY A 124 -2.88 -14.85 -3.53
CA GLY A 124 -1.85 -13.95 -4.05
C GLY A 124 -1.32 -12.98 -2.98
N GLY A 125 -2.20 -12.43 -2.16
CA GLY A 125 -1.81 -11.56 -1.04
C GLY A 125 -0.95 -12.27 0.01
N VAL A 126 -1.31 -13.50 0.39
CA VAL A 126 -0.50 -14.32 1.32
C VAL A 126 0.88 -14.60 0.73
N LEU A 127 0.96 -15.00 -0.55
CA LEU A 127 2.23 -15.20 -1.23
C LEU A 127 3.05 -13.91 -1.26
N GLY A 128 2.43 -12.76 -1.55
CA GLY A 128 3.08 -11.45 -1.54
C GLY A 128 3.69 -11.11 -0.18
N ILE A 129 2.96 -11.34 0.91
CA ILE A 129 3.48 -11.15 2.28
C ILE A 129 4.69 -12.04 2.55
N MET A 130 4.65 -13.30 2.11
CA MET A 130 5.78 -14.22 2.27
C MET A 130 7.02 -13.72 1.52
N PHE A 131 6.86 -13.26 0.27
CA PHE A 131 7.96 -12.67 -0.50
C PHE A 131 8.52 -11.41 0.15
N VAL A 132 7.67 -10.51 0.62
CA VAL A 132 8.11 -9.30 1.34
C VAL A 132 8.87 -9.67 2.60
N ALA A 133 8.39 -10.65 3.38
CA ALA A 133 9.08 -11.09 4.59
C ALA A 133 10.49 -11.62 4.32
N LEU A 134 10.68 -12.32 3.19
CA LEU A 134 12.00 -12.84 2.79
C LEU A 134 12.93 -11.74 2.24
N LEU A 135 12.39 -10.87 1.39
CA LEU A 135 13.19 -9.91 0.62
C LEU A 135 13.42 -8.58 1.32
N ARG A 136 12.54 -8.20 2.28
CA ARG A 136 12.55 -6.87 2.90
C ARG A 136 13.91 -6.45 3.43
N ARG A 137 14.64 -7.37 4.05
CA ARG A 137 15.94 -7.06 4.66
C ARG A 137 16.95 -6.65 3.63
N VAL A 138 17.03 -7.38 2.53
CA VAL A 138 17.96 -7.07 1.44
C VAL A 138 17.52 -5.79 0.73
N MET A 139 16.24 -5.64 0.43
CA MET A 139 15.73 -4.51 -0.36
C MET A 139 15.71 -3.20 0.42
N VAL A 140 15.47 -3.21 1.73
CA VAL A 140 15.35 -1.98 2.54
C VAL A 140 16.70 -1.53 3.09
N GLU A 141 17.59 -2.45 3.44
CA GLU A 141 18.90 -2.12 4.05
C GLU A 141 19.98 -1.83 3.02
N ASP A 142 19.82 -2.29 1.77
CA ASP A 142 20.77 -2.05 0.69
C ASP A 142 20.63 -0.63 0.15
N LYS A 143 21.67 0.18 0.34
CA LYS A 143 21.68 1.59 -0.10
C LYS A 143 21.95 1.77 -1.60
N ASP A 144 22.41 0.73 -2.28
CA ASP A 144 22.63 0.76 -3.72
C ASP A 144 21.29 0.57 -4.48
N LEU A 145 20.25 0.09 -3.78
CA LEU A 145 18.91 -0.02 -4.30
C LEU A 145 18.13 1.29 -4.05
N LEU A 146 17.95 2.04 -5.12
CA LEU A 146 17.21 3.30 -5.06
C LEU A 146 15.71 3.05 -5.25
N PHE A 147 14.91 3.45 -4.24
CA PHE A 147 13.45 3.44 -4.28
C PHE A 147 12.93 4.89 -4.29
N PRO A 148 12.96 5.60 -5.42
CA PRO A 148 12.66 7.04 -5.46
C PRO A 148 11.23 7.35 -5.00
N GLU A 149 10.28 6.50 -5.33
CA GLU A 149 8.88 6.65 -4.92
C GLU A 149 8.73 6.54 -3.39
N SER A 150 9.28 5.49 -2.79
CA SER A 150 9.21 5.30 -1.33
C SER A 150 9.99 6.39 -0.58
N THR A 151 11.10 6.85 -1.13
CA THR A 151 11.88 7.97 -0.59
C THR A 151 11.04 9.26 -0.60
N ALA A 152 10.38 9.57 -1.71
CA ALA A 152 9.51 10.74 -1.81
C ALA A 152 8.33 10.67 -0.83
N ALA A 153 7.72 9.49 -0.66
CA ALA A 153 6.66 9.29 0.33
C ALA A 153 7.16 9.51 1.78
N ALA A 154 8.38 9.07 2.09
CA ALA A 154 9.00 9.32 3.39
C ALA A 154 9.23 10.81 3.65
N GLU A 155 9.66 11.56 2.63
CA GLU A 155 9.84 13.02 2.75
C GLU A 155 8.50 13.76 2.95
N ILE A 156 7.39 13.27 2.39
CA ILE A 156 6.05 13.81 2.67
C ILE A 156 5.73 13.70 4.16
N HIS A 157 5.96 12.54 4.77
CA HIS A 157 5.72 12.35 6.21
C HIS A 157 6.63 13.23 7.07
N LYS A 158 7.92 13.33 6.74
CA LYS A 158 8.87 14.19 7.46
C LYS A 158 8.49 15.66 7.38
N SER A 159 8.10 16.14 6.20
CA SER A 159 7.68 17.53 6.00
C SER A 159 6.40 17.86 6.76
N GLY A 160 5.47 16.92 6.85
CA GLY A 160 4.24 17.05 7.64
C GLY A 160 4.48 17.22 9.15
N GLN A 161 5.53 16.60 9.67
CA GLN A 161 5.92 16.74 11.08
C GLN A 161 6.68 18.05 11.35
N GLY A 162 7.45 18.55 10.37
CA GLY A 162 8.22 19.80 10.49
C GLY A 162 7.40 21.09 10.31
N GLY A 163 6.16 21.02 9.90
CA GLY A 163 5.27 22.15 9.58
C GLY A 163 4.60 22.82 10.80
N GLY A 164 5.27 22.89 11.93
CA GLY A 164 4.82 23.54 13.17
C GLY A 164 5.74 24.69 13.64
N GLY A 165 6.47 25.32 12.73
CA GLY A 165 7.30 26.49 13.00
C GLY A 165 6.84 27.69 12.19
#